data_e101a6477272e9c5d97860832ab02a48
#
_entry.id   e101a6477272e9c5d97860832ab02a48
#
_cell.length_a   1.000
_cell.length_b   1.000
_cell.length_c   1.000
_cell.angle_alpha   90.00
_cell.angle_beta   90.00
_cell.angle_gamma   90.00
#
_symmetry.space_group_name_H-M   'P 1'
#
loop_
_entity.id
_entity.type
_entity.pdbx_description
1 polymer ?
#
loop_
_entity_poly.entity_id
_entity_poly.type
_entity_poly.pdbx_seq_one_letter_code
_entity_poly.pdbx_strand_id
1 'polypeptide(L)'
;MLDADPVFTLNTDAVWSGPNPLNLLTDAWDPDRMDALLLCVPLPRAVGRKGGGDFSIRDDGQLSRGGDFVYTGAQILRTGRLAEISEPVFSLNLVWNAMSADERLFGLPYPGRWCDVGHPEGIRLAEEMLAADV
;
A
#
# COMPACT_ATOMS: atom_id res chain seq x y z
N MET A 1 -4.16 -17.99 18.16
CA MET A 1 -4.40 -17.48 18.17
C MET A 1 -4.42 -16.15 17.79
N LEU A 2 -4.44 -15.39 18.27
CA LEU A 2 -4.54 -14.08 18.13
C LEU A 2 -3.58 -13.42 17.31
N ASP A 3 -2.40 -13.95 17.19
CA ASP A 3 -1.33 -13.46 16.40
C ASP A 3 -1.64 -13.40 14.92
N ALA A 4 -2.74 -13.93 14.51
CA ALA A 4 -3.15 -13.86 13.12
C ALA A 4 -4.10 -12.70 12.83
N ASP A 5 -4.43 -11.89 13.81
CA ASP A 5 -5.36 -10.79 13.61
C ASP A 5 -4.79 -9.71 12.70
N PRO A 6 -5.51 -9.31 11.64
CA PRO A 6 -5.03 -8.26 10.76
C PRO A 6 -5.14 -6.88 11.40
N VAL A 7 -4.23 -5.99 11.03
CA VAL A 7 -4.26 -4.60 11.44
C VAL A 7 -4.12 -3.72 10.21
N PHE A 8 -4.68 -2.51 10.29
CA PHE A 8 -4.47 -1.49 9.28
C PHE A 8 -3.23 -0.70 9.64
N THR A 9 -2.42 -0.36 8.63
CA THR A 9 -1.41 0.66 8.79
C THR A 9 -1.64 1.74 7.74
N LEU A 10 -1.41 2.98 8.10
CA LEU A 10 -1.69 4.11 7.23
C LEU A 10 -0.66 5.20 7.49
N ASN A 11 0.05 5.60 6.46
CA ASN A 11 0.96 6.74 6.55
C ASN A 11 0.15 8.02 6.62
N THR A 12 0.63 8.97 7.43
CA THR A 12 -0.05 10.24 7.61
C THR A 12 0.44 11.34 6.67
N ASP A 13 1.48 11.07 5.88
CA ASP A 13 2.05 12.07 4.96
C ASP A 13 1.55 11.89 3.54
N ALA A 14 0.25 11.64 3.39
CA ALA A 14 -0.35 11.49 2.07
C ALA A 14 -1.75 12.09 2.04
N VAL A 15 -2.16 12.52 0.87
CA VAL A 15 -3.50 13.05 0.62
C VAL A 15 -4.14 12.20 -0.48
N TRP A 16 -5.41 11.86 -0.26
CA TRP A 16 -6.17 10.97 -1.14
C TRP A 16 -7.30 11.75 -1.81
N SER A 17 -7.50 11.51 -3.09
CA SER A 17 -8.64 12.06 -3.82
C SER A 17 -9.38 10.91 -4.48
N GLY A 18 -10.51 10.53 -3.92
CA GLY A 18 -11.29 9.39 -4.38
C GLY A 18 -11.89 8.63 -3.21
N PRO A 19 -12.21 7.35 -3.41
CA PRO A 19 -12.84 6.54 -2.36
C PRO A 19 -11.99 6.42 -1.10
N ASN A 20 -12.64 6.09 0.02
CA ASN A 20 -11.94 5.88 1.28
C ASN A 20 -11.03 4.66 1.18
N PRO A 21 -9.72 4.81 1.39
CA PRO A 21 -8.78 3.70 1.23
C PRO A 21 -9.02 2.55 2.20
N LEU A 22 -9.45 2.83 3.43
CA LEU A 22 -9.70 1.79 4.41
C LEU A 22 -10.91 0.93 4.04
N ASN A 23 -11.94 1.56 3.46
CA ASN A 23 -13.11 0.82 3.00
C ASN A 23 -12.78 -0.10 1.83
N LEU A 24 -11.95 0.39 0.90
CA LEU A 24 -11.53 -0.44 -0.23
C LEU A 24 -10.73 -1.66 0.24
N LEU A 25 -9.83 -1.46 1.17
CA LEU A 25 -9.03 -2.56 1.71
C LEU A 25 -9.90 -3.58 2.45
N THR A 26 -10.83 -3.10 3.27
CA THR A 26 -11.72 -3.98 4.02
C THR A 26 -12.57 -4.83 3.08
N ASP A 27 -13.10 -4.23 2.02
CA ASP A 27 -13.96 -4.93 1.08
C ASP A 27 -13.21 -6.00 0.27
N ALA A 28 -11.92 -5.78 0.02
CA ALA A 28 -11.11 -6.70 -0.78
C ALA A 28 -10.35 -7.73 0.05
N TRP A 29 -10.29 -7.56 1.36
CA TRP A 29 -9.51 -8.43 2.23
C TRP A 29 -10.04 -9.86 2.24
N ASP A 30 -9.16 -10.81 1.98
CA ASP A 30 -9.49 -12.24 2.01
C ASP A 30 -8.49 -12.95 2.92
N PRO A 31 -8.86 -13.26 4.16
CA PRO A 31 -7.93 -13.85 5.13
C PRO A 31 -7.47 -15.26 4.74
N ASP A 32 -8.20 -15.95 3.87
CA ASP A 32 -7.82 -17.29 3.43
C ASP A 32 -6.67 -17.25 2.43
N ARG A 33 -6.47 -16.12 1.76
CA ARG A 33 -5.47 -15.99 0.72
C ARG A 33 -4.35 -15.03 1.06
N MET A 34 -4.63 -14.03 1.90
CA MET A 34 -3.75 -12.87 2.08
C MET A 34 -3.12 -12.84 3.46
N ASP A 35 -1.83 -12.52 3.52
CA ASP A 35 -1.17 -12.11 4.75
C ASP A 35 -1.01 -10.59 4.77
N ALA A 36 -0.99 -9.96 3.60
CA ALA A 36 -1.05 -8.51 3.48
C ALA A 36 -1.77 -8.12 2.20
N LEU A 37 -2.49 -7.00 2.25
CA LEU A 37 -3.11 -6.38 1.10
C LEU A 37 -2.69 -4.93 1.09
N LEU A 38 -1.88 -4.54 0.09
CA LEU A 38 -1.32 -3.20 -0.03
C LEU A 38 -2.13 -2.40 -1.04
N LEU A 39 -2.53 -1.20 -0.66
CA LEU A 39 -3.21 -0.30 -1.59
C LEU A 39 -2.15 0.42 -2.41
N CYS A 40 -2.23 0.26 -3.73
CA CYS A 40 -1.24 0.81 -4.65
C CYS A 40 -1.92 1.68 -5.68
N VAL A 41 -1.22 2.71 -6.14
CA VAL A 41 -1.75 3.62 -7.14
C VAL A 41 -0.85 3.57 -8.38
N PRO A 42 -1.43 3.56 -9.60
CA PRO A 42 -0.58 3.58 -10.80
C PRO A 42 0.18 4.91 -10.88
N LEU A 43 1.39 4.86 -11.42
CA LEU A 43 2.26 6.04 -11.51
C LEU A 43 1.58 7.31 -12.00
N PRO A 44 0.75 7.28 -13.06
CA PRO A 44 0.10 8.50 -13.51
C PRO A 44 -0.83 9.16 -12.49
N ARG A 45 -1.27 8.40 -11.48
CA ARG A 45 -2.14 8.91 -10.43
C ARG A 45 -1.40 9.18 -9.12
N ALA A 46 -0.10 8.90 -9.09
CA ALA A 46 0.75 9.18 -7.91
C ALA A 46 1.33 10.58 -8.08
N VAL A 47 0.58 11.58 -7.64
CA VAL A 47 0.94 12.98 -7.81
C VAL A 47 2.18 13.30 -6.98
N GLY A 48 3.16 13.93 -7.60
CA GLY A 48 4.40 14.32 -6.92
C GLY A 48 5.42 13.21 -6.74
N ARG A 49 5.10 11.99 -7.19
CA ARG A 49 6.04 10.88 -7.09
C ARG A 49 7.18 11.07 -8.08
N LYS A 50 8.41 10.93 -7.58
CA LYS A 50 9.61 10.95 -8.41
C LYS A 50 10.19 9.55 -8.47
N GLY A 51 10.66 9.15 -9.65
CA GLY A 51 11.19 7.82 -9.87
C GLY A 51 10.11 6.84 -10.31
N GLY A 52 10.43 5.56 -10.29
CA GLY A 52 9.52 4.51 -10.74
C GLY A 52 8.56 4.04 -9.66
N GLY A 53 7.79 3.02 -9.99
CA GLY A 53 6.90 2.37 -9.04
C GLY A 53 7.61 1.38 -8.16
N ASP A 54 6.87 0.83 -7.21
CA ASP A 54 7.39 -0.13 -6.24
C ASP A 54 7.04 -1.56 -6.59
N PHE A 55 5.88 -1.76 -7.24
CA PHE A 55 5.33 -3.09 -7.48
C PHE A 55 4.62 -3.19 -8.82
N SER A 56 4.45 -4.43 -9.27
CA SER A 56 3.48 -4.80 -10.30
C SER A 56 2.39 -5.62 -9.63
N ILE A 57 1.16 -5.53 -10.13
CA ILE A 57 0.05 -6.36 -9.66
C ILE A 57 -0.24 -7.40 -10.74
N ARG A 58 -0.14 -8.68 -10.38
CA ARG A 58 -0.41 -9.77 -11.32
C ARG A 58 -1.92 -9.95 -11.51
N ASP A 59 -2.29 -10.75 -12.50
CA ASP A 59 -3.71 -11.01 -12.80
C ASP A 59 -4.46 -11.62 -11.61
N ASP A 60 -3.78 -12.37 -10.77
CA ASP A 60 -4.37 -12.97 -9.58
C ASP A 60 -4.35 -12.05 -8.36
N GLY A 61 -3.82 -10.84 -8.51
CA GLY A 61 -3.73 -9.86 -7.43
C GLY A 61 -2.44 -9.89 -6.65
N GLN A 62 -1.58 -10.87 -6.87
CA GLN A 62 -0.31 -10.93 -6.15
C GLN A 62 0.65 -9.84 -6.62
N LEU A 63 1.42 -9.33 -5.67
CA LEU A 63 2.43 -8.31 -5.96
C LEU A 63 3.76 -8.91 -6.34
N SER A 64 4.43 -8.26 -7.27
CA SER A 64 5.83 -8.53 -7.63
C SER A 64 6.62 -7.24 -7.48
N ARG A 65 7.89 -7.34 -7.11
CA ARG A 65 8.76 -6.18 -6.98
C ARG A 65 9.03 -5.56 -8.34
N GLY A 66 9.04 -4.22 -8.36
CA GLY A 66 9.28 -3.45 -9.58
C GLY A 66 8.03 -3.36 -10.44
N GLY A 67 7.81 -2.23 -11.06
CA GLY A 67 6.67 -2.04 -11.93
C GLY A 67 6.11 -0.64 -11.83
N ASP A 68 4.85 -0.47 -12.22
CA ASP A 68 4.25 0.85 -12.39
C ASP A 68 3.27 1.24 -11.29
N PHE A 69 3.22 0.49 -10.20
CA PHE A 69 2.36 0.82 -9.06
C PHE A 69 3.19 1.32 -7.89
N VAL A 70 2.70 2.35 -7.22
CA VAL A 70 3.33 2.97 -6.06
C VAL A 70 2.56 2.53 -4.82
N TYR A 71 3.27 2.03 -3.80
CA TYR A 71 2.64 1.72 -2.52
C TYR A 71 2.29 3.03 -1.82
N THR A 72 1.02 3.15 -1.42
CA THR A 72 0.48 4.40 -0.90
C THR A 72 0.69 4.60 0.60
N GLY A 73 1.17 3.58 1.30
CA GLY A 73 1.28 3.63 2.76
C GLY A 73 0.09 3.04 3.49
N ALA A 74 -0.95 2.61 2.77
CA ALA A 74 -2.13 2.00 3.39
C ALA A 74 -2.15 0.50 3.10
N GLN A 75 -2.33 -0.31 4.14
CA GLN A 75 -2.38 -1.77 3.98
C GLN A 75 -3.13 -2.42 5.12
N ILE A 76 -3.58 -3.66 4.88
CA ILE A 76 -3.99 -4.59 5.94
C ILE A 76 -2.87 -5.63 6.04
N LEU A 77 -2.43 -5.93 7.26
CA LEU A 77 -1.28 -6.78 7.50
C LEU A 77 -1.56 -7.72 8.67
N ARG A 78 -1.27 -9.01 8.50
CA ARG A 78 -1.35 -9.96 9.61
C ARG A 78 -0.15 -9.78 10.53
N THR A 79 -0.42 -9.55 11.81
CA THR A 79 0.64 -9.32 12.78
C THR A 79 1.49 -10.55 13.07
N GLY A 80 0.96 -11.75 12.83
CA GLY A 80 1.72 -12.97 13.05
C GLY A 80 2.99 -13.06 12.22
N ARG A 81 2.98 -12.45 11.02
CA ARG A 81 4.18 -12.46 10.18
C ARG A 81 5.29 -11.56 10.76
N LEU A 82 4.92 -10.56 11.54
CA LEU A 82 5.90 -9.70 12.20
C LEU A 82 6.70 -10.48 13.24
N ALA A 83 6.08 -11.44 13.90
CA ALA A 83 6.74 -12.24 14.91
C ALA A 83 7.81 -13.17 14.33
N GLU A 84 7.80 -13.40 13.01
CA GLU A 84 8.79 -14.23 12.35
C GLU A 84 10.11 -13.48 12.12
N ILE A 85 10.11 -12.17 12.31
CA ILE A 85 11.29 -11.35 12.13
C ILE A 85 11.98 -11.20 13.50
N SER A 86 13.15 -11.78 13.63
CA SER A 86 13.85 -11.83 14.91
C SER A 86 14.76 -10.64 15.16
N GLU A 87 14.89 -9.75 14.20
CA GLU A 87 15.75 -8.59 14.34
C GLU A 87 15.07 -7.50 15.18
N PRO A 88 15.82 -6.80 16.05
CA PRO A 88 15.22 -5.74 16.84
C PRO A 88 14.77 -4.54 16.01
N VAL A 89 15.42 -4.33 14.87
CA VAL A 89 15.02 -3.29 13.92
C VAL A 89 14.84 -3.97 12.56
N PHE A 90 13.67 -3.82 11.97
CA PHE A 90 13.41 -4.43 10.67
C PHE A 90 12.58 -3.49 9.81
N SER A 91 12.60 -3.71 8.50
CA SER A 91 11.76 -2.97 7.57
C SER A 91 10.59 -3.84 7.13
N LEU A 92 9.51 -3.20 6.72
CA LEU A 92 8.37 -3.90 6.12
C LEU A 92 8.79 -4.70 4.89
N ASN A 93 9.87 -4.30 4.23
CA ASN A 93 10.37 -5.02 3.06
C ASN A 93 10.70 -6.48 3.39
N LEU A 94 11.27 -6.75 4.57
CA LEU A 94 11.57 -8.12 4.98
C LEU A 94 10.31 -8.94 5.16
N VAL A 95 9.29 -8.33 5.78
CA VAL A 95 8.00 -8.99 5.98
C VAL A 95 7.33 -9.28 4.65
N TRP A 96 7.30 -8.29 3.76
CA TRP A 96 6.70 -8.46 2.44
C TRP A 96 7.41 -9.52 1.61
N ASN A 97 8.75 -9.59 1.70
CA ASN A 97 9.49 -10.60 0.96
C ASN A 97 9.12 -12.01 1.42
N ALA A 98 8.95 -12.21 2.72
CA ALA A 98 8.53 -13.49 3.26
C ALA A 98 7.11 -13.85 2.79
N MET A 99 6.19 -12.88 2.82
CA MET A 99 4.82 -13.10 2.35
C MET A 99 4.78 -13.40 0.86
N SER A 100 5.61 -12.71 0.08
CA SER A 100 5.69 -12.95 -1.36
C SER A 100 6.20 -14.34 -1.68
N ALA A 101 7.17 -14.83 -0.92
CA ALA A 101 7.69 -16.18 -1.08
C ALA A 101 6.61 -17.23 -0.84
N ASP A 102 5.65 -16.92 0.04
CA ASP A 102 4.52 -17.81 0.34
C ASP A 102 3.30 -17.53 -0.53
N GLU A 103 3.42 -16.62 -1.51
CA GLU A 103 2.34 -16.24 -2.43
C GLU A 103 1.15 -15.63 -1.70
N ARG A 104 1.39 -14.88 -0.63
CA ARG A 104 0.35 -14.28 0.20
C ARG A 104 0.43 -12.75 0.30
N LEU A 105 1.23 -12.11 -0.56
CA LEU A 105 1.32 -10.66 -0.65
C LEU A 105 0.50 -10.17 -1.83
N PHE A 106 -0.56 -9.40 -1.56
CA PHE A 106 -1.51 -8.96 -2.58
C PHE A 106 -1.56 -7.44 -2.65
N GLY A 107 -1.97 -6.93 -3.81
CA GLY A 107 -2.16 -5.52 -4.06
C GLY A 107 -3.54 -5.21 -4.56
N LEU A 108 -4.02 -4.02 -4.25
CA LEU A 108 -5.31 -3.52 -4.70
C LEU A 108 -5.08 -2.18 -5.39
N PRO A 109 -5.48 -2.02 -6.66
CA PRO A 109 -5.33 -0.73 -7.34
C PRO A 109 -6.27 0.31 -6.73
N TYR A 110 -5.73 1.49 -6.43
CA TYR A 110 -6.54 2.60 -5.95
C TYR A 110 -7.14 3.33 -7.16
N PRO A 111 -8.45 3.50 -7.23
CA PRO A 111 -9.09 4.11 -8.40
C PRO A 111 -9.02 5.64 -8.44
N GLY A 112 -8.59 6.28 -7.35
CA GLY A 112 -8.47 7.72 -7.29
C GLY A 112 -7.05 8.19 -7.48
N ARG A 113 -6.77 9.40 -7.01
CA ARG A 113 -5.43 10.00 -7.05
C ARG A 113 -4.85 10.07 -5.65
N TRP A 114 -3.54 10.05 -5.56
CA TRP A 114 -2.82 10.06 -4.31
C TRP A 114 -1.62 10.98 -4.42
N CYS A 115 -1.32 11.72 -3.36
CA CYS A 115 -0.19 12.63 -3.34
C CYS A 115 0.61 12.46 -2.05
N ASP A 116 1.93 12.31 -2.21
CA ASP A 116 2.85 12.27 -1.08
C ASP A 116 3.11 13.70 -0.62
N VAL A 117 2.81 13.99 0.63
CA VAL A 117 3.03 15.32 1.22
C VAL A 117 4.16 15.33 2.26
N GLY A 118 4.99 14.28 2.24
CA GLY A 118 6.15 14.19 3.13
C GLY A 118 7.28 15.15 2.80
N HIS A 119 7.09 16.05 1.80
CA HIS A 119 8.04 17.09 1.42
C HIS A 119 7.27 18.37 1.09
N PRO A 120 7.91 19.55 1.17
CA PRO A 120 7.20 20.83 1.00
C PRO A 120 6.48 21.00 -0.33
N GLU A 121 7.07 20.54 -1.42
CA GLU A 121 6.44 20.60 -2.73
C GLU A 121 5.17 19.76 -2.78
N GLY A 122 5.11 18.67 -2.01
CA GLY A 122 3.97 17.79 -1.97
C GLY A 122 2.69 18.46 -1.48
N ILE A 123 2.81 19.40 -0.54
CA ILE A 123 1.65 20.12 -0.01
C ILE A 123 0.99 20.94 -1.13
N ARG A 124 1.79 21.67 -1.90
CA ARG A 124 1.28 22.45 -3.02
C ARG A 124 0.64 21.55 -4.09
N LEU A 125 1.29 20.45 -4.40
CA LEU A 125 0.76 19.50 -5.38
C LEU A 125 -0.54 18.87 -4.92
N ALA A 126 -0.67 18.58 -3.63
CA ALA A 126 -1.89 18.04 -3.07
C ALA A 126 -3.05 19.02 -3.17
N GLU A 127 -2.79 20.30 -2.90
CA GLU A 127 -3.80 21.34 -3.02
C GLU A 127 -4.28 21.46 -4.47
N GLU A 128 -3.37 21.45 -5.43
CA GLU A 128 -3.72 21.49 -6.84
C GLU A 128 -4.52 20.27 -7.26
N MET A 129 -4.14 19.08 -6.78
CA MET A 129 -4.86 17.85 -7.09
C MET A 129 -6.29 17.90 -6.59
N LEU A 130 -6.49 18.33 -5.33
CA LEU A 130 -7.82 18.39 -4.74
C LEU A 130 -8.69 19.43 -5.44
N ALA A 131 -8.10 20.56 -5.83
CA ALA A 131 -8.83 21.59 -6.54
C ALA A 131 -9.28 21.11 -7.93
N ALA A 132 -8.44 20.33 -8.59
CA ALA A 132 -8.76 19.80 -9.92
C ALA A 132 -9.85 18.72 -9.88
N ASP A 133 -9.93 17.98 -8.77
CA ASP A 133 -10.85 16.85 -8.64
C ASP A 133 -12.21 17.22 -8.03
N VAL A 134 -12.43 18.50 -7.74
CA VAL A 134 -13.70 18.95 -7.17
C VAL A 134 -14.75 19.21 -8.23
#